data_ff9f5b151de274ebeb5b83f9134a4eb7
#
_entry.id   ff9f5b151de274ebeb5b83f9134a4eb7
#
_cell.length_a   1.000
_cell.length_b   1.000
_cell.length_c   1.000
_cell.angle_alpha   90.00
_cell.angle_beta   90.00
_cell.angle_gamma   90.00
#
_symmetry.space_group_name_H-M   'P 1'
#
loop_
_entity.id
_entity.type
_entity.pdbx_description
1 polymer ?
#
loop_
_entity_poly.entity_id
_entity_poly.type
_entity_poly.pdbx_seq_one_letter_code
_entity_poly.pdbx_strand_id
1 'polypeptide(L)'
;MNRTAVMLARSLVVAALLAVPSLAQQDEEALKKDLTAVIALHGQPCGKVVAVKVQGENDYAASCEDGNKYHVYLNAEGRVVVEKMK
;
A
#
# COMPACT_ATOMS: atom_id res chain seq x y z
N MET A 1 -33.12 -7.37 -33.12
CA MET A 1 -33.39 -6.12 -32.39
C MET A 1 -32.87 -6.22 -30.97
N ASN A 2 -33.41 -7.17 -30.24
CA ASN A 2 -33.06 -7.30 -28.83
C ASN A 2 -31.59 -7.63 -28.62
N ARG A 3 -31.00 -8.23 -29.59
CA ARG A 3 -29.59 -8.64 -29.50
C ARG A 3 -28.65 -7.44 -29.33
N THR A 4 -29.03 -6.32 -29.93
CA THR A 4 -28.21 -5.13 -29.87
C THR A 4 -28.07 -4.60 -28.43
N ALA A 5 -29.15 -4.63 -27.69
CA ALA A 5 -29.14 -4.17 -26.31
C ALA A 5 -28.23 -5.02 -25.45
N VAL A 6 -28.20 -6.32 -25.70
CA VAL A 6 -27.35 -7.22 -24.94
C VAL A 6 -25.88 -6.88 -25.14
N MET A 7 -25.49 -6.53 -26.35
CA MET A 7 -24.11 -6.17 -26.63
C MET A 7 -23.67 -4.94 -25.87
N LEU A 8 -24.56 -3.97 -25.73
CA LEU A 8 -24.23 -2.74 -25.01
C LEU A 8 -23.94 -3.04 -23.55
N ALA A 9 -24.70 -3.96 -22.97
CA ALA A 9 -24.48 -4.31 -21.58
C ALA A 9 -23.10 -4.90 -21.37
N ARG A 10 -22.64 -5.71 -22.30
CA ARG A 10 -21.30 -6.30 -22.18
C ARG A 10 -20.21 -5.26 -22.24
N SER A 11 -20.40 -4.21 -23.00
CA SER A 11 -19.42 -3.13 -23.07
C SER A 11 -19.23 -2.47 -21.72
N LEU A 12 -20.29 -2.30 -20.97
CA LEU A 12 -20.21 -1.69 -19.66
C LEU A 12 -19.39 -2.54 -18.70
N VAL A 13 -19.51 -3.86 -18.80
CA VAL A 13 -18.74 -4.74 -17.92
C VAL A 13 -17.26 -4.60 -18.20
N VAL A 14 -16.87 -4.48 -19.46
CA VAL A 14 -15.46 -4.30 -19.80
C VAL A 14 -14.90 -3.03 -19.18
N ALA A 15 -15.67 -1.96 -19.18
CA ALA A 15 -15.23 -0.71 -18.60
C ALA A 15 -14.94 -0.87 -17.10
N ALA A 16 -15.75 -1.64 -16.41
CA ALA A 16 -15.56 -1.86 -15.00
C ALA A 16 -14.22 -2.57 -14.70
N LEU A 17 -13.82 -3.48 -15.58
CA LEU A 17 -12.57 -4.20 -15.40
C LEU A 17 -11.36 -3.29 -15.49
N LEU A 18 -11.44 -2.21 -16.25
CA LEU A 18 -10.32 -1.30 -16.42
C LEU A 18 -10.01 -0.52 -15.16
N ALA A 19 -10.90 -0.50 -14.19
CA ALA A 19 -10.67 0.21 -12.95
C ALA A 19 -9.75 -0.54 -11.98
N VAL A 20 -9.53 -1.84 -12.20
CA VAL A 20 -8.74 -2.65 -11.27
C VAL A 20 -7.32 -2.17 -11.08
N PRO A 21 -6.55 -1.80 -12.12
CA PRO A 21 -5.18 -1.31 -11.93
C PRO A 21 -5.11 -0.06 -11.05
N SER A 22 -6.11 0.80 -11.11
CA SER A 22 -6.13 2.00 -10.29
C SER A 22 -6.21 1.67 -8.80
N LEU A 23 -6.94 0.63 -8.45
CA LEU A 23 -7.04 0.21 -7.06
C LEU A 23 -5.70 -0.29 -6.52
N ALA A 24 -4.93 -0.99 -7.35
CA ALA A 24 -3.62 -1.48 -6.93
C ALA A 24 -2.68 -0.32 -6.60
N GLN A 25 -2.73 0.76 -7.39
CA GLN A 25 -1.90 1.93 -7.12
C GLN A 25 -2.33 2.63 -5.84
N GLN A 26 -3.62 2.68 -5.58
CA GLN A 26 -4.12 3.29 -4.35
C GLN A 26 -3.66 2.52 -3.12
N ASP A 27 -3.56 1.19 -3.22
CA ASP A 27 -3.10 0.38 -2.11
C ASP A 27 -1.66 0.74 -1.72
N GLU A 28 -0.81 1.00 -2.70
CA GLU A 28 0.57 1.38 -2.43
C GLU A 28 0.64 2.74 -1.73
N GLU A 29 -0.15 3.71 -2.20
CA GLU A 29 -0.20 5.01 -1.56
C GLU A 29 -0.75 4.92 -0.15
N ALA A 30 -1.79 4.12 0.05
CA ALA A 30 -2.36 3.92 1.37
C ALA A 30 -1.34 3.27 2.31
N LEU A 31 -0.57 2.32 1.81
CA LEU A 31 0.46 1.66 2.60
C LEU A 31 1.52 2.64 3.06
N LYS A 32 1.96 3.55 2.18
CA LYS A 32 2.93 4.58 2.54
C LYS A 32 2.41 5.46 3.66
N LYS A 33 1.14 5.86 3.58
CA LYS A 33 0.53 6.69 4.61
C LYS A 33 0.43 5.95 5.93
N ASP A 34 0.04 4.70 5.88
CA ASP A 34 -0.09 3.89 7.09
C ASP A 34 1.27 3.72 7.76
N LEU A 35 2.30 3.41 7.00
CA LEU A 35 3.63 3.23 7.56
C LEU A 35 4.18 4.53 8.12
N THR A 36 3.88 5.66 7.47
CA THR A 36 4.26 6.97 7.99
C THR A 36 3.68 7.17 9.39
N ALA A 37 2.39 6.87 9.55
CA ALA A 37 1.73 7.02 10.83
C ALA A 37 2.30 6.07 11.88
N VAL A 38 2.56 4.83 11.50
CA VAL A 38 3.10 3.82 12.41
C VAL A 38 4.47 4.24 12.94
N ILE A 39 5.35 4.70 12.04
CA ILE A 39 6.69 5.13 12.41
C ILE A 39 6.61 6.33 13.36
N ALA A 40 5.73 7.28 13.05
CA ALA A 40 5.55 8.46 13.89
C ALA A 40 5.02 8.09 15.28
N LEU A 41 4.07 7.16 15.34
CA LEU A 41 3.52 6.71 16.62
C LEU A 41 4.56 6.01 17.48
N HIS A 42 5.57 5.44 16.87
CA HIS A 42 6.69 4.83 17.60
C HIS A 42 7.76 5.84 17.96
N GLY A 43 7.53 7.11 17.68
CA GLY A 43 8.44 8.18 18.06
C GLY A 43 9.70 8.25 17.21
N GLN A 44 9.69 7.67 16.03
CA GLN A 44 10.87 7.64 15.17
C GLN A 44 10.82 8.76 14.13
N PRO A 45 11.94 9.40 13.85
CA PRO A 45 11.97 10.46 12.83
C PRO A 45 11.86 9.87 11.44
N CYS A 46 11.05 10.47 10.58
CA CYS A 46 10.82 9.97 9.23
C CYS A 46 10.40 11.09 8.28
N GLY A 47 9.51 11.98 8.73
CA GLY A 47 8.78 12.88 7.86
C GLY A 47 7.65 12.13 7.20
N LYS A 48 7.90 11.52 6.06
CA LYS A 48 6.93 10.64 5.44
C LYS A 48 7.66 9.52 4.70
N VAL A 49 6.98 8.40 4.54
CA VAL A 49 7.50 7.27 3.78
C VAL A 49 7.36 7.58 2.30
N VAL A 50 8.48 7.50 1.58
CA VAL A 50 8.51 7.79 0.14
C VAL A 50 8.66 6.53 -0.70
N ALA A 51 9.11 5.42 -0.11
CA ALA A 51 9.25 4.15 -0.81
C ALA A 51 9.04 3.01 0.16
N VAL A 52 8.41 1.95 -0.32
CA VAL A 52 8.17 0.75 0.49
C VAL A 52 8.58 -0.47 -0.30
N LYS A 53 9.28 -1.37 0.36
CA LYS A 53 9.58 -2.67 -0.21
C LYS A 53 8.87 -3.72 0.63
N VAL A 54 7.97 -4.46 0.01
CA VAL A 54 7.24 -5.53 0.69
C VAL A 54 8.15 -6.76 0.73
N GLN A 55 8.50 -7.20 1.91
CA GLN A 55 9.41 -8.32 2.09
C GLN A 55 8.69 -9.62 2.41
N GLY A 56 7.44 -9.52 2.79
CA GLY A 56 6.62 -10.66 3.11
C GLY A 56 5.30 -10.18 3.66
N GLU A 57 4.48 -11.10 4.14
CA GLU A 57 3.21 -10.74 4.73
C GLU A 57 3.46 -9.95 6.01
N ASN A 58 2.91 -8.75 6.09
CA ASN A 58 3.07 -7.86 7.24
C ASN A 58 4.54 -7.59 7.58
N ASP A 59 5.36 -7.43 6.54
CA ASP A 59 6.80 -7.22 6.69
C ASP A 59 7.25 -6.26 5.59
N TYR A 60 7.71 -5.07 6.01
CA TYR A 60 8.01 -3.99 5.08
C TYR A 60 9.32 -3.32 5.40
N ALA A 61 10.02 -2.88 4.36
CA ALA A 61 11.15 -1.97 4.50
C ALA A 61 10.69 -0.61 4.00
N ALA A 62 10.67 0.37 4.87
CA ALA A 62 10.17 1.71 4.57
C ALA A 62 11.32 2.69 4.48
N SER A 63 11.35 3.48 3.41
CA SER A 63 12.34 4.54 3.23
C SER A 63 11.65 5.88 3.44
N CYS A 64 12.25 6.72 4.25
CA CYS A 64 11.68 8.01 4.65
C CYS A 64 12.31 9.16 3.88
N GLU A 65 11.58 10.27 3.78
CA GLU A 65 12.08 11.43 3.04
C GLU A 65 13.32 12.04 3.69
N ASP A 66 13.51 11.83 5.00
CA ASP A 66 14.68 12.34 5.72
C ASP A 66 15.91 11.43 5.60
N GLY A 67 15.82 10.36 4.81
CA GLY A 67 16.92 9.43 4.60
C GLY A 67 16.93 8.25 5.54
N ASN A 68 16.13 8.24 6.57
CA ASN A 68 16.05 7.10 7.48
C ASN A 68 15.28 5.96 6.83
N LYS A 69 15.62 4.75 7.23
CA LYS A 69 14.95 3.54 6.77
C LYS A 69 14.58 2.69 7.96
N TYR A 70 13.44 2.05 7.87
CA TYR A 70 12.91 1.25 8.97
C TYR A 70 12.39 -0.08 8.48
N HIS A 71 12.61 -1.10 9.31
CA HIS A 71 11.98 -2.40 9.13
C HIS A 71 10.72 -2.39 9.98
N VAL A 72 9.57 -2.50 9.35
CA VAL A 72 8.27 -2.46 10.03
C VAL A 72 7.59 -3.80 9.81
N TYR A 73 7.26 -4.49 10.88
CA TYR A 73 6.69 -5.82 10.75
C TYR A 73 5.85 -6.19 11.97
N LEU A 74 5.07 -7.25 11.84
CA LEU A 74 4.34 -7.83 12.96
C LEU A 74 5.16 -8.96 13.56
N ASN A 75 5.31 -8.95 14.89
CA ASN A 75 6.01 -10.04 15.56
C ASN A 75 5.04 -11.19 15.87
N ALA A 76 5.55 -12.22 16.53
CA ALA A 76 4.76 -13.41 16.81
C ALA A 76 3.55 -13.14 17.71
N GLU A 77 3.62 -12.08 18.53
CA GLU A 77 2.51 -11.68 19.39
C GLU A 77 1.50 -10.80 18.68
N GLY A 78 1.70 -10.51 17.40
CA GLY A 78 0.79 -9.66 16.65
C GLY A 78 1.00 -8.17 16.88
N ARG A 79 2.15 -7.78 17.40
CA ARG A 79 2.47 -6.37 17.64
C ARG A 79 3.32 -5.82 16.52
N VAL A 80 3.11 -4.55 16.23
CA VAL A 80 3.90 -3.86 15.22
C VAL A 80 5.25 -3.48 15.83
N VAL A 81 6.32 -3.83 15.11
CA VAL A 81 7.69 -3.49 15.51
C VAL A 81 8.26 -2.56 14.47
N VAL A 82 8.94 -1.50 14.93
CA VAL A 82 9.62 -0.55 14.06
C VAL A 82 11.09 -0.52 14.46
N GLU A 83 11.96 -0.98 13.56
CA GLU A 83 13.40 -1.03 13.83
C GLU A 83 14.14 -0.20 12.79
N LYS A 84 15.02 0.67 13.27
CA LYS A 84 15.81 1.50 12.37
C LYS A 84 16.86 0.64 11.69
N MET A 85 16.96 0.78 10.37
CA MET A 85 17.93 0.07 9.57
C MET A 85 19.15 0.96 9.34
N LYS A 86 20.31 0.33 9.24
CA LYS A 86 21.54 1.05 8.99
C LYS A 86 21.78 1.30 7.50
#